data_e23d1106ba57188a232eb6e3d2457b97
#
_entry.id   e23d1106ba57188a232eb6e3d2457b97
#
_cell.length_a   1.000
_cell.length_b   1.000
_cell.length_c   1.000
_cell.angle_alpha   90.00
_cell.angle_beta   90.00
_cell.angle_gamma   90.00
#
_symmetry.space_group_name_H-M   'P 1'
#
loop_
_entity.id
_entity.type
_entity.pdbx_description
1 polymer ?
#
loop_
_entity_poly.entity_id
_entity_poly.type
_entity_poly.pdbx_seq_one_letter_code
_entity_poly.pdbx_strand_id
1 'polypeptide(L)'
;YIPFLREIGVHFSVNRMLTAECFKNRMERGLSFIEFNYMIMQAYDFLELYRRTNCRLQMGGNDQWSNIISGVDLIRRVEFASAYGMTFTLLTNSEGQKMGKTQSGAVWLDPEKTTPYEFYQYWRNVDDADVKKCLALLTFLPMEEVVRLGSLEGAEINHAKEVLAFEVTKLVHGEEEAQKSEQAAKALFGNGSKDADIPSSEIPAEELEEGIKIITLLQRV
;
A
#
# COMPACT_ATOMS: atom_id res chain seq x y z
N TYR A 1 13.56 8.23 -29.92
CA TYR A 1 12.43 9.07 -29.54
C TYR A 1 11.56 9.50 -30.75
N ILE A 2 12.15 10.02 -31.80
CA ILE A 2 11.40 10.43 -33.00
C ILE A 2 10.61 9.30 -33.65
N PRO A 3 11.18 8.07 -33.86
CA PRO A 3 10.38 6.93 -34.33
C PRO A 3 9.17 6.64 -33.43
N PHE A 4 9.37 6.63 -32.11
CA PHE A 4 8.29 6.45 -31.14
C PHE A 4 7.15 7.47 -31.31
N LEU A 5 7.48 8.75 -31.47
CA LEU A 5 6.47 9.79 -31.69
C LEU A 5 5.75 9.62 -33.03
N ARG A 6 6.44 9.15 -34.07
CA ARG A 6 5.85 8.89 -35.40
C ARG A 6 4.94 7.68 -35.43
N GLU A 7 5.27 6.63 -34.70
CA GLU A 7 4.53 5.38 -34.70
C GLU A 7 3.40 5.36 -33.68
N ILE A 8 3.68 5.88 -32.49
CA ILE A 8 2.76 5.81 -31.34
C ILE A 8 2.07 7.14 -31.10
N GLY A 9 2.81 8.25 -31.10
CA GLY A 9 2.29 9.58 -30.80
C GLY A 9 1.17 10.02 -31.72
N VAL A 10 1.17 9.59 -32.98
CA VAL A 10 0.12 9.92 -33.97
C VAL A 10 -1.27 9.41 -33.59
N HIS A 11 -1.35 8.42 -32.69
CA HIS A 11 -2.61 7.88 -32.21
C HIS A 11 -3.22 8.72 -31.07
N PHE A 12 -2.51 9.74 -30.57
CA PHE A 12 -2.94 10.58 -29.46
C PHE A 12 -3.26 11.99 -29.95
N SER A 13 -4.39 12.53 -29.50
CA SER A 13 -4.75 13.93 -29.71
C SER A 13 -4.46 14.72 -28.45
N VAL A 14 -3.61 15.73 -28.55
CA VAL A 14 -3.27 16.64 -27.43
C VAL A 14 -4.55 17.25 -26.82
N ASN A 15 -5.46 17.73 -27.66
CA ASN A 15 -6.71 18.32 -27.19
C ASN A 15 -7.54 17.33 -26.36
N ARG A 16 -7.61 16.05 -26.78
CA ARG A 16 -8.31 15.01 -26.03
C ARG A 16 -7.57 14.65 -24.74
N MET A 17 -6.24 14.58 -24.78
CA MET A 17 -5.45 14.31 -23.57
C MET A 17 -5.67 15.38 -22.52
N LEU A 18 -5.65 16.66 -22.90
CA LEU A 18 -5.85 17.78 -21.98
C LEU A 18 -7.26 17.79 -21.33
N THR A 19 -8.24 17.08 -21.86
CA THR A 19 -9.55 16.94 -21.22
C THR A 19 -9.56 15.86 -20.12
N ALA A 20 -8.52 15.03 -20.02
CA ALA A 20 -8.43 14.00 -18.98
C ALA A 20 -8.26 14.63 -17.59
N GLU A 21 -8.93 14.03 -16.59
CA GLU A 21 -8.96 14.55 -15.22
C GLU A 21 -7.56 14.67 -14.59
N CYS A 22 -6.67 13.73 -14.91
CA CYS A 22 -5.30 13.73 -14.44
C CYS A 22 -4.49 14.96 -14.91
N PHE A 23 -4.87 15.59 -16.02
CA PHE A 23 -4.22 16.80 -16.52
C PHE A 23 -4.93 18.08 -16.06
N LYS A 24 -6.27 18.10 -16.00
CA LYS A 24 -7.03 19.27 -15.56
C LYS A 24 -6.54 19.82 -14.22
N ASN A 25 -6.40 18.93 -13.23
CA ASN A 25 -5.96 19.29 -11.88
C ASN A 25 -4.50 19.78 -11.81
N ARG A 26 -3.69 19.50 -12.83
CA ARG A 26 -2.27 19.88 -12.89
C ARG A 26 -2.02 21.12 -13.73
N MET A 27 -2.91 21.44 -14.68
CA MET A 27 -2.75 22.60 -15.57
C MET A 27 -2.60 23.92 -14.82
N GLU A 28 -3.32 24.09 -13.69
CA GLU A 28 -3.24 25.28 -12.85
C GLU A 28 -1.88 25.43 -12.14
N ARG A 29 -1.19 24.32 -11.87
CA ARG A 29 0.11 24.28 -11.18
C ARG A 29 1.30 24.17 -12.13
N GLY A 30 1.02 24.05 -13.42
CA GLY A 30 1.99 23.74 -14.46
C GLY A 30 2.10 22.23 -14.70
N LEU A 31 2.08 21.85 -15.98
CA LEU A 31 2.23 20.47 -16.44
C LEU A 31 3.54 20.36 -17.21
N SER A 32 4.47 19.55 -16.71
CA SER A 32 5.74 19.32 -17.41
C SER A 32 5.55 18.41 -18.63
N PHE A 33 6.47 18.54 -19.60
CA PHE A 33 6.43 17.72 -20.81
C PHE A 33 6.53 16.22 -20.51
N ILE A 34 7.31 15.82 -19.51
CA ILE A 34 7.43 14.41 -19.14
C ILE A 34 6.15 13.88 -18.50
N GLU A 35 5.48 14.67 -17.65
CA GLU A 35 4.19 14.28 -17.05
C GLU A 35 3.12 14.13 -18.12
N PHE A 36 3.12 14.99 -19.13
CA PHE A 36 2.20 14.89 -20.25
C PHE A 36 2.46 13.63 -21.09
N ASN A 37 3.72 13.32 -21.37
CA ASN A 37 4.08 12.12 -22.15
C ASN A 37 3.93 10.82 -21.38
N TYR A 38 3.85 10.85 -20.04
CA TYR A 38 3.70 9.64 -19.21
C TYR A 38 2.50 8.78 -19.63
N MET A 39 1.38 9.42 -19.96
CA MET A 39 0.19 8.71 -20.46
C MET A 39 0.49 7.91 -21.74
N ILE A 40 1.25 8.49 -22.66
CA ILE A 40 1.61 7.84 -23.93
C ILE A 40 2.57 6.66 -23.66
N MET A 41 3.54 6.84 -22.76
CA MET A 41 4.51 5.80 -22.40
C MET A 41 3.81 4.60 -21.74
N GLN A 42 2.93 4.83 -20.76
CA GLN A 42 2.17 3.75 -20.12
C GLN A 42 1.22 3.05 -21.11
N ALA A 43 0.60 3.79 -22.01
CA ALA A 43 -0.23 3.20 -23.06
C ALA A 43 0.58 2.31 -24.01
N TYR A 44 1.80 2.71 -24.34
CA TYR A 44 2.72 1.93 -25.14
C TYR A 44 3.20 0.68 -24.41
N ASP A 45 3.51 0.76 -23.12
CA ASP A 45 3.86 -0.41 -22.31
C ASP A 45 2.74 -1.46 -22.35
N PHE A 46 1.48 -1.03 -22.24
CA PHE A 46 0.35 -1.95 -22.32
C PHE A 46 0.23 -2.59 -23.72
N LEU A 47 0.44 -1.82 -24.80
CA LEU A 47 0.47 -2.34 -26.16
C LEU A 47 1.59 -3.40 -26.32
N GLU A 48 2.79 -3.15 -25.81
CA GLU A 48 3.91 -4.09 -25.89
C GLU A 48 3.67 -5.36 -25.05
N LEU A 49 3.06 -5.23 -23.87
CA LEU A 49 2.62 -6.38 -23.07
C LEU A 49 1.56 -7.20 -23.80
N TYR A 50 0.61 -6.53 -24.46
CA TYR A 50 -0.37 -7.21 -25.28
C TYR A 50 0.31 -8.01 -26.41
N ARG A 51 1.24 -7.38 -27.15
CA ARG A 51 1.95 -8.03 -28.28
C ARG A 51 2.80 -9.22 -27.83
N ARG A 52 3.56 -9.06 -26.74
CA ARG A 52 4.54 -10.05 -26.29
C ARG A 52 3.94 -11.18 -25.45
N THR A 53 2.93 -10.89 -24.64
CA THR A 53 2.41 -11.83 -23.65
C THR A 53 0.90 -12.07 -23.77
N ASN A 54 0.23 -11.44 -24.75
CA ASN A 54 -1.23 -11.43 -24.86
C ASN A 54 -1.91 -10.90 -23.57
N CYS A 55 -1.27 -9.96 -22.87
CA CYS A 55 -1.83 -9.29 -21.73
C CYS A 55 -3.02 -8.40 -22.16
N ARG A 56 -4.22 -8.72 -21.71
CA ARG A 56 -5.46 -8.04 -22.11
C ARG A 56 -6.12 -7.22 -21.03
N LEU A 57 -5.64 -7.30 -19.81
CA LEU A 57 -6.21 -6.58 -18.66
C LEU A 57 -5.12 -5.78 -17.96
N GLN A 58 -5.32 -4.46 -17.84
CA GLN A 58 -4.53 -3.59 -16.99
C GLN A 58 -5.37 -3.12 -15.80
N MET A 59 -4.82 -3.22 -14.60
CA MET A 59 -5.49 -2.85 -13.37
C MET A 59 -4.68 -1.81 -12.60
N GLY A 60 -5.35 -0.92 -11.86
CA GLY A 60 -4.69 0.08 -11.02
C GLY A 60 -5.64 0.83 -10.11
N GLY A 61 -5.13 1.81 -9.38
CA GLY A 61 -5.96 2.73 -8.62
C GLY A 61 -6.76 3.68 -9.53
N ASN A 62 -7.79 4.30 -8.99
CA ASN A 62 -8.62 5.25 -9.75
C ASN A 62 -7.82 6.40 -10.39
N ASP A 63 -6.71 6.79 -9.76
CA ASP A 63 -5.80 7.82 -10.30
C ASP A 63 -5.12 7.38 -11.60
N GLN A 64 -5.09 6.08 -11.92
CA GLN A 64 -4.51 5.51 -13.13
C GLN A 64 -5.51 5.36 -14.29
N TRP A 65 -6.78 5.67 -14.07
CA TRP A 65 -7.83 5.44 -15.08
C TRP A 65 -7.48 6.01 -16.45
N SER A 66 -7.08 7.28 -16.51
CA SER A 66 -6.76 7.95 -17.79
C SER A 66 -5.59 7.29 -18.52
N ASN A 67 -4.59 6.82 -17.80
CA ASN A 67 -3.44 6.11 -18.38
C ASN A 67 -3.85 4.72 -18.90
N ILE A 68 -4.60 3.96 -18.10
CA ILE A 68 -5.07 2.61 -18.44
C ILE A 68 -5.96 2.64 -19.68
N ILE A 69 -6.96 3.53 -19.71
CA ILE A 69 -7.90 3.62 -20.85
C ILE A 69 -7.21 4.10 -22.13
N SER A 70 -6.15 4.89 -22.01
CA SER A 70 -5.33 5.30 -23.14
C SER A 70 -4.60 4.11 -23.78
N GLY A 71 -4.16 3.15 -22.99
CA GLY A 71 -3.58 1.89 -23.47
C GLY A 71 -4.61 0.99 -24.14
N VAL A 72 -5.82 0.86 -23.56
CA VAL A 72 -6.94 0.15 -24.18
C VAL A 72 -7.28 0.73 -25.56
N ASP A 73 -7.38 2.08 -25.63
CA ASP A 73 -7.65 2.79 -26.90
C ASP A 73 -6.51 2.60 -27.91
N LEU A 74 -5.24 2.59 -27.48
CA LEU A 74 -4.08 2.38 -28.35
C LEU A 74 -4.08 0.97 -28.95
N ILE A 75 -4.29 -0.06 -28.14
CA ILE A 75 -4.41 -1.45 -28.61
C ILE A 75 -5.53 -1.59 -29.64
N ARG A 76 -6.69 -1.01 -29.36
CA ARG A 76 -7.83 -1.03 -30.28
C ARG A 76 -7.49 -0.38 -31.64
N ARG A 77 -6.72 0.71 -31.64
CA ARG A 77 -6.37 1.46 -32.87
C ARG A 77 -5.27 0.81 -33.67
N VAL A 78 -4.29 0.21 -33.01
CA VAL A 78 -3.09 -0.35 -33.64
C VAL A 78 -3.27 -1.81 -34.02
N GLU A 79 -3.84 -2.60 -33.10
CA GLU A 79 -4.00 -4.06 -33.27
C GLU A 79 -5.41 -4.45 -33.68
N PHE A 80 -6.36 -3.51 -33.73
CA PHE A 80 -7.79 -3.80 -33.99
C PHE A 80 -8.36 -4.86 -33.03
N ALA A 81 -7.84 -4.90 -31.81
CA ALA A 81 -8.13 -5.90 -30.80
C ALA A 81 -8.77 -5.28 -29.56
N SER A 82 -9.40 -6.12 -28.72
CA SER A 82 -9.98 -5.71 -27.46
C SER A 82 -9.04 -5.97 -26.30
N ALA A 83 -8.84 -4.94 -25.47
CA ALA A 83 -8.23 -5.01 -24.16
C ALA A 83 -9.15 -4.34 -23.11
N TYR A 84 -8.86 -4.55 -21.84
CA TYR A 84 -9.74 -4.15 -20.74
C TYR A 84 -8.94 -3.37 -19.69
N GLY A 85 -9.60 -2.42 -19.05
CA GLY A 85 -9.08 -1.68 -17.91
C GLY A 85 -9.99 -1.86 -16.71
N MET A 86 -9.41 -1.99 -15.51
CA MET A 86 -10.13 -2.04 -14.25
C MET A 86 -9.43 -1.16 -13.23
N THR A 87 -10.21 -0.38 -12.49
CA THR A 87 -9.67 0.42 -11.39
C THR A 87 -10.39 0.12 -10.09
N PHE A 88 -9.65 0.30 -8.98
CA PHE A 88 -10.21 0.24 -7.63
C PHE A 88 -9.97 1.52 -6.89
N THR A 89 -10.76 1.73 -5.87
CA THR A 89 -10.58 2.85 -4.94
C THR A 89 -9.21 2.78 -4.28
N LEU A 90 -8.52 3.90 -4.21
CA LEU A 90 -7.24 3.98 -3.48
C LEU A 90 -7.46 3.61 -2.01
N LEU A 91 -6.51 2.86 -1.46
CA LEU A 91 -6.46 2.57 -0.03
C LEU A 91 -6.02 3.84 0.70
N THR A 92 -6.98 4.48 1.36
CA THR A 92 -6.77 5.67 2.17
C THR A 92 -7.16 5.39 3.61
N ASN A 93 -6.56 6.09 4.56
CA ASN A 93 -7.02 6.09 5.94
C ASN A 93 -8.32 6.90 6.11
N SER A 94 -8.87 6.93 7.32
CA SER A 94 -10.07 7.67 7.69
C SER A 94 -9.97 9.19 7.42
N GLU A 95 -8.76 9.75 7.39
CA GLU A 95 -8.48 11.15 7.05
C GLU A 95 -8.35 11.40 5.54
N GLY A 96 -8.49 10.39 4.69
CA GLY A 96 -8.35 10.49 3.24
C GLY A 96 -6.90 10.48 2.73
N GLN A 97 -5.93 10.23 3.59
CA GLN A 97 -4.52 10.11 3.21
C GLN A 97 -4.22 8.71 2.67
N LYS A 98 -3.32 8.59 1.69
CA LYS A 98 -2.88 7.28 1.18
C LYS A 98 -2.23 6.46 2.28
N MET A 99 -2.71 5.23 2.51
CA MET A 99 -2.09 4.29 3.45
C MET A 99 -0.72 3.80 2.95
N GLY A 100 0.11 3.34 3.88
CA GLY A 100 1.48 2.89 3.59
C GLY A 100 2.52 4.02 3.54
N LYS A 101 2.12 5.29 3.72
CA LYS A 101 3.02 6.43 3.93
C LYS A 101 2.76 7.00 5.31
N THR A 102 3.71 6.83 6.22
CA THR A 102 3.67 7.40 7.58
C THR A 102 4.52 8.66 7.65
N GLN A 103 4.44 9.43 8.74
CA GLN A 103 5.34 10.56 8.99
C GLN A 103 6.80 10.12 9.11
N SER A 104 7.05 8.87 9.52
CA SER A 104 8.37 8.25 9.63
C SER A 104 8.84 7.56 8.34
N GLY A 105 8.06 7.57 7.27
CA GLY A 105 8.42 6.96 5.99
C GLY A 105 7.37 6.01 5.44
N ALA A 106 7.77 5.16 4.49
CA ALA A 106 6.90 4.15 3.90
C ALA A 106 6.97 2.83 4.69
N VAL A 107 5.84 2.13 4.81
CA VAL A 107 5.81 0.75 5.27
C VAL A 107 6.12 -0.16 4.08
N TRP A 108 7.26 -0.83 4.14
CA TRP A 108 7.77 -1.65 3.04
C TRP A 108 7.35 -3.12 3.20
N LEU A 109 7.17 -3.80 2.07
CA LEU A 109 6.99 -5.26 2.05
C LEU A 109 8.31 -6.02 2.20
N ASP A 110 9.43 -5.33 1.97
CA ASP A 110 10.79 -5.85 2.11
C ASP A 110 11.15 -5.93 3.61
N PRO A 111 11.43 -7.13 4.15
CA PRO A 111 11.72 -7.33 5.58
C PRO A 111 13.03 -6.67 6.03
N GLU A 112 13.94 -6.33 5.10
CA GLU A 112 15.16 -5.58 5.43
C GLU A 112 14.89 -4.09 5.68
N LYS A 113 13.75 -3.55 5.22
CA LYS A 113 13.36 -2.14 5.37
C LYS A 113 12.28 -1.91 6.40
N THR A 114 11.36 -2.86 6.54
CA THR A 114 10.33 -2.89 7.59
C THR A 114 10.26 -4.33 8.07
N THR A 115 10.68 -4.56 9.29
CA THR A 115 10.68 -5.91 9.86
C THR A 115 9.26 -6.49 9.93
N PRO A 116 9.08 -7.82 9.89
CA PRO A 116 7.76 -8.45 10.03
C PRO A 116 7.00 -8.00 11.28
N TYR A 117 7.71 -7.75 12.38
CA TYR A 117 7.13 -7.23 13.61
C TYR A 117 6.63 -5.78 13.46
N GLU A 118 7.43 -4.88 12.89
CA GLU A 118 6.99 -3.50 12.61
C GLU A 118 5.84 -3.46 11.62
N PHE A 119 5.87 -4.34 10.62
CA PHE A 119 4.78 -4.50 9.66
C PHE A 119 3.49 -4.97 10.35
N TYR A 120 3.58 -5.96 11.24
CA TYR A 120 2.46 -6.42 12.06
C TYR A 120 1.90 -5.29 12.93
N GLN A 121 2.78 -4.54 13.62
CA GLN A 121 2.38 -3.43 14.48
C GLN A 121 1.70 -2.31 13.71
N TYR A 122 2.13 -2.02 12.48
CA TYR A 122 1.47 -1.03 11.65
C TYR A 122 -0.01 -1.39 11.41
N TRP A 123 -0.30 -2.62 11.05
CA TRP A 123 -1.67 -3.07 10.82
C TRP A 123 -2.48 -3.25 12.12
N ARG A 124 -1.81 -3.58 13.20
CA ARG A 124 -2.41 -3.67 14.55
C ARG A 124 -2.84 -2.30 15.09
N ASN A 125 -2.23 -1.21 14.62
CA ASN A 125 -2.46 0.15 15.07
C ASN A 125 -3.25 1.02 14.08
N VAL A 126 -3.91 0.44 13.09
CA VAL A 126 -4.82 1.19 12.19
C VAL A 126 -6.02 1.74 12.97
N ASP A 127 -6.58 2.84 12.48
CA ASP A 127 -7.78 3.41 13.07
C ASP A 127 -8.96 2.44 13.03
N ASP A 128 -9.80 2.47 14.05
CA ASP A 128 -11.00 1.62 14.17
C ASP A 128 -11.89 1.73 12.93
N ALA A 129 -12.07 2.95 12.42
CA ALA A 129 -12.86 3.23 11.23
C ALA A 129 -12.32 2.57 9.94
N ASP A 130 -11.02 2.23 9.90
CA ASP A 130 -10.37 1.65 8.73
C ASP A 130 -10.34 0.11 8.77
N VAL A 131 -10.56 -0.52 9.93
CA VAL A 131 -10.41 -1.97 10.13
C VAL A 131 -11.24 -2.77 9.14
N LYS A 132 -12.53 -2.49 9.02
CA LYS A 132 -13.44 -3.21 8.10
C LYS A 132 -13.00 -3.11 6.65
N LYS A 133 -12.59 -1.92 6.22
CA LYS A 133 -12.11 -1.67 4.86
C LYS A 133 -10.80 -2.39 4.59
N CYS A 134 -9.88 -2.38 5.54
CA CYS A 134 -8.60 -3.08 5.43
C CYS A 134 -8.80 -4.60 5.39
N LEU A 135 -9.65 -5.17 6.25
CA LEU A 135 -10.01 -6.59 6.22
C LEU A 135 -10.56 -6.99 4.84
N ALA A 136 -11.49 -6.19 4.28
CA ALA A 136 -12.11 -6.50 3.00
C ALA A 136 -11.15 -6.42 1.81
N LEU A 137 -10.17 -5.51 1.84
CA LEU A 137 -9.28 -5.25 0.71
C LEU A 137 -7.95 -6.00 0.77
N LEU A 138 -7.49 -6.37 1.96
CA LEU A 138 -6.12 -6.87 2.15
C LEU A 138 -6.08 -8.32 2.66
N THR A 139 -7.22 -8.92 2.94
CA THR A 139 -7.27 -10.32 3.39
C THR A 139 -8.10 -11.19 2.45
N PHE A 140 -7.93 -12.49 2.54
CA PHE A 140 -8.75 -13.48 1.84
C PHE A 140 -9.79 -14.12 2.76
N LEU A 141 -10.15 -13.46 3.86
CA LEU A 141 -11.21 -13.91 4.75
C LEU A 141 -12.57 -13.92 4.04
N PRO A 142 -13.45 -14.88 4.35
CA PRO A 142 -14.83 -14.86 3.86
C PRO A 142 -15.52 -13.55 4.23
N MET A 143 -16.34 -13.00 3.31
CA MET A 143 -17.02 -11.71 3.55
C MET A 143 -17.91 -11.71 4.80
N GLU A 144 -18.47 -12.85 5.19
CA GLU A 144 -19.24 -13.00 6.43
C GLU A 144 -18.35 -12.70 7.65
N GLU A 145 -17.11 -13.20 7.64
CA GLU A 145 -16.14 -12.96 8.70
C GLU A 145 -15.65 -11.50 8.71
N VAL A 146 -15.40 -10.92 7.54
CA VAL A 146 -15.06 -9.50 7.39
C VAL A 146 -16.16 -8.61 7.96
N VAL A 147 -17.43 -8.93 7.70
CA VAL A 147 -18.57 -8.18 8.25
C VAL A 147 -18.65 -8.36 9.75
N ARG A 148 -18.49 -9.57 10.27
CA ARG A 148 -18.52 -9.89 11.70
C ARG A 148 -17.43 -9.11 12.45
N LEU A 149 -16.19 -9.21 12.01
CA LEU A 149 -15.04 -8.53 12.61
C LEU A 149 -15.15 -7.01 12.49
N GLY A 150 -15.59 -6.52 11.34
CA GLY A 150 -15.75 -5.10 11.08
C GLY A 150 -16.97 -4.45 11.76
N SER A 151 -17.79 -5.22 12.47
CA SER A 151 -18.90 -4.73 13.30
C SER A 151 -18.56 -4.67 14.80
N LEU A 152 -17.35 -5.10 15.18
CA LEU A 152 -16.90 -5.03 16.57
C LEU A 152 -16.60 -3.57 16.96
N GLU A 153 -16.94 -3.20 18.19
CA GLU A 153 -16.78 -1.84 18.72
C GLU A 153 -16.05 -1.86 20.07
N GLY A 154 -15.56 -0.72 20.49
CA GLY A 154 -14.92 -0.55 21.79
C GLY A 154 -13.69 -1.46 21.93
N ALA A 155 -13.58 -2.18 23.04
CA ALA A 155 -12.44 -3.06 23.30
C ALA A 155 -12.37 -4.28 22.36
N GLU A 156 -13.50 -4.73 21.82
CA GLU A 156 -13.57 -5.90 20.95
C GLU A 156 -12.96 -5.66 19.56
N ILE A 157 -12.90 -4.42 19.08
CA ILE A 157 -12.27 -4.10 17.79
C ILE A 157 -10.77 -4.44 17.77
N ASN A 158 -10.13 -4.50 18.94
CA ASN A 158 -8.75 -4.94 19.04
C ASN A 158 -8.54 -6.37 18.52
N HIS A 159 -9.52 -7.25 18.72
CA HIS A 159 -9.48 -8.58 18.13
C HIS A 159 -9.52 -8.53 16.59
N ALA A 160 -10.35 -7.68 16.00
CA ALA A 160 -10.39 -7.50 14.55
C ALA A 160 -9.07 -6.96 14.00
N LYS A 161 -8.41 -6.05 14.74
CA LYS A 161 -7.08 -5.52 14.39
C LYS A 161 -5.98 -6.61 14.49
N GLU A 162 -6.07 -7.49 15.48
CA GLU A 162 -5.15 -8.63 15.61
C GLU A 162 -5.27 -9.59 14.41
N VAL A 163 -6.51 -9.94 14.05
CA VAL A 163 -6.77 -10.76 12.88
C VAL A 163 -6.27 -10.10 11.60
N LEU A 164 -6.55 -8.81 11.41
CA LEU A 164 -6.04 -8.04 10.26
C LEU A 164 -4.52 -8.08 10.18
N ALA A 165 -3.84 -7.74 11.28
CA ALA A 165 -2.38 -7.72 11.33
C ALA A 165 -1.79 -9.10 11.07
N PHE A 166 -2.36 -10.15 11.64
CA PHE A 166 -1.93 -11.52 11.42
C PHE A 166 -2.08 -11.93 9.94
N GLU A 167 -3.27 -11.78 9.37
CA GLU A 167 -3.55 -12.21 8.00
C GLU A 167 -2.71 -11.45 6.96
N VAL A 168 -2.53 -10.14 7.13
CA VAL A 168 -1.72 -9.34 6.20
C VAL A 168 -0.22 -9.67 6.36
N THR A 169 0.28 -9.86 7.59
CA THR A 169 1.67 -10.26 7.81
C THR A 169 1.92 -11.68 7.28
N LYS A 170 1.00 -12.60 7.49
CA LYS A 170 1.05 -13.96 6.92
C LYS A 170 1.11 -13.94 5.40
N LEU A 171 0.33 -13.08 4.76
CA LEU A 171 0.31 -12.95 3.29
C LEU A 171 1.66 -12.47 2.74
N VAL A 172 2.34 -11.56 3.43
CA VAL A 172 3.57 -10.91 2.95
C VAL A 172 4.83 -11.64 3.41
N HIS A 173 4.90 -12.04 4.67
CA HIS A 173 6.11 -12.58 5.30
C HIS A 173 6.01 -14.06 5.67
N GLY A 174 4.85 -14.68 5.44
CA GLY A 174 4.61 -16.07 5.78
C GLY A 174 4.05 -16.28 7.18
N GLU A 175 3.54 -17.48 7.41
CA GLU A 175 2.80 -17.82 8.64
C GLU A 175 3.70 -17.82 9.88
N GLU A 176 4.94 -18.30 9.75
CA GLU A 176 5.91 -18.38 10.86
C GLU A 176 6.23 -16.98 11.41
N GLU A 177 6.51 -16.02 10.52
CA GLU A 177 6.81 -14.64 10.93
C GLU A 177 5.57 -13.92 11.49
N ALA A 178 4.38 -14.21 10.96
CA ALA A 178 3.13 -13.70 11.54
C ALA A 178 2.89 -14.20 12.96
N GLN A 179 3.13 -15.49 13.21
CA GLN A 179 3.00 -16.10 14.55
C GLN A 179 4.02 -15.50 15.54
N LYS A 180 5.29 -15.35 15.12
CA LYS A 180 6.33 -14.73 15.96
C LYS A 180 5.96 -13.29 16.30
N SER A 181 5.49 -12.52 15.32
CA SER A 181 5.10 -11.11 15.51
C SER A 181 3.88 -10.97 16.44
N GLU A 182 2.90 -11.85 16.29
CA GLU A 182 1.73 -11.90 17.18
C GLU A 182 2.13 -12.24 18.62
N GLN A 183 2.98 -13.26 18.81
CA GLN A 183 3.46 -13.67 20.13
C GLN A 183 4.26 -12.56 20.80
N ALA A 184 5.17 -11.90 20.07
CA ALA A 184 5.93 -10.76 20.57
C ALA A 184 5.02 -9.59 20.98
N ALA A 185 3.99 -9.28 20.17
CA ALA A 185 3.02 -8.25 20.51
C ALA A 185 2.21 -8.60 21.76
N LYS A 186 1.77 -9.84 21.91
CA LYS A 186 1.06 -10.31 23.11
C LYS A 186 1.93 -10.30 24.37
N ALA A 187 3.22 -10.61 24.22
CA ALA A 187 4.16 -10.58 25.35
C ALA A 187 4.43 -9.14 25.85
N LEU A 188 4.52 -8.17 24.94
CA LEU A 188 4.76 -6.76 25.30
C LEU A 188 3.55 -6.07 25.88
N PHE A 189 2.34 -6.40 25.43
CA PHE A 189 1.10 -5.69 25.79
C PHE A 189 0.10 -6.56 26.58
N GLY A 190 0.36 -7.85 26.75
CA GLY A 190 -0.44 -8.77 27.52
C GLY A 190 0.11 -8.96 28.94
N ASN A 191 -0.76 -9.36 29.87
CA ASN A 191 -0.38 -9.70 31.25
C ASN A 191 0.41 -11.05 31.35
N GLY A 192 1.11 -11.47 30.29
CA GLY A 192 1.64 -12.82 30.20
C GLY A 192 3.15 -12.91 30.01
N SER A 193 3.71 -13.72 30.85
CA SER A 193 5.02 -14.40 30.88
C SER A 193 6.30 -13.57 30.62
N LYS A 194 7.17 -13.69 31.62
CA LYS A 194 8.56 -13.16 31.65
C LYS A 194 9.52 -13.85 30.67
N ASP A 195 9.04 -14.73 29.79
CA ASP A 195 9.87 -15.58 28.90
C ASP A 195 9.78 -15.18 27.42
N ALA A 196 9.26 -14.00 27.08
CA ALA A 196 9.29 -13.52 25.71
C ALA A 196 10.67 -12.92 25.42
N ASP A 197 11.16 -13.15 24.23
CA ASP A 197 12.38 -12.57 23.66
C ASP A 197 12.15 -11.06 23.40
N ILE A 198 12.00 -10.31 24.49
CA ILE A 198 11.78 -8.87 24.45
C ILE A 198 13.14 -8.21 24.23
N PRO A 199 13.28 -7.33 23.22
CA PRO A 199 14.50 -6.54 23.08
C PRO A 199 14.81 -5.86 24.42
N SER A 200 15.94 -6.21 25.00
CA SER A 200 16.37 -5.68 26.30
C SER A 200 17.71 -4.98 26.15
N SER A 201 17.85 -3.85 26.81
CA SER A 201 19.11 -3.12 26.89
C SER A 201 19.63 -3.16 28.33
N GLU A 202 20.92 -3.51 28.50
CA GLU A 202 21.56 -3.49 29.82
C GLU A 202 21.94 -2.07 30.18
N ILE A 203 21.55 -1.63 31.38
CA ILE A 203 21.94 -0.34 31.95
C ILE A 203 22.73 -0.60 33.21
N PRO A 204 23.95 -0.03 33.33
CA PRO A 204 24.74 -0.14 34.54
C PRO A 204 23.99 0.35 35.77
N ALA A 205 24.02 -0.43 36.86
CA ALA A 205 23.33 -0.08 38.10
C ALA A 205 23.76 1.29 38.66
N GLU A 206 25.01 1.64 38.47
CA GLU A 206 25.58 2.94 38.88
C GLU A 206 24.87 4.13 38.22
N GLU A 207 24.52 4.02 36.92
CA GLU A 207 23.79 5.07 36.20
C GLU A 207 22.35 5.20 36.66
N LEU A 208 21.75 4.11 37.16
CA LEU A 208 20.40 4.13 37.72
C LEU A 208 20.38 4.77 39.12
N GLU A 209 21.41 4.56 39.93
CA GLU A 209 21.53 5.16 41.26
C GLU A 209 21.78 6.68 41.19
N GLU A 210 22.55 7.15 40.20
CA GLU A 210 22.79 8.58 39.96
C GLU A 210 21.57 9.30 39.29
N GLY A 211 20.61 8.55 38.77
CA GLY A 211 19.43 9.07 38.11
C GLY A 211 19.66 9.43 36.63
N ILE A 212 19.28 8.52 35.74
CA ILE A 212 19.32 8.74 34.28
C ILE A 212 18.08 9.51 33.81
N LYS A 213 18.24 10.50 32.94
CA LYS A 213 17.11 11.20 32.32
C LYS A 213 16.36 10.24 31.39
N ILE A 214 15.04 10.22 31.45
CA ILE A 214 14.16 9.38 30.61
C ILE A 214 14.49 9.55 29.12
N ILE A 215 14.77 10.77 28.67
CA ILE A 215 15.16 11.04 27.26
C ILE A 215 16.45 10.31 26.89
N THR A 216 17.45 10.29 27.78
CA THR A 216 18.72 9.60 27.54
C THR A 216 18.54 8.08 27.54
N LEU A 217 17.63 7.57 28.38
CA LEU A 217 17.24 6.17 28.41
C LEU A 217 16.57 5.75 27.10
N LEU A 218 15.60 6.53 26.62
CA LEU A 218 14.87 6.27 25.38
C LEU A 218 15.72 6.39 24.10
N GLN A 219 16.87 7.06 24.17
CA GLN A 219 17.82 7.14 23.05
C GLN A 219 18.78 5.94 22.95
N ARG A 220 18.86 5.12 23.99
CA ARG A 220 19.74 3.93 24.06
C ARG A 220 18.99 2.61 23.81
N VAL A 221 17.68 2.66 23.86
CA VAL A 221 16.76 1.55 23.59
C VAL A 221 16.17 1.71 22.22
#